data_94cdf45d6ac81fa57e69e19c86c8c9da
#
_entry.id   94cdf45d6ac81fa57e69e19c86c8c9da
#
_cell.length_a   1.000
_cell.length_b   1.000
_cell.length_c   1.000
_cell.angle_alpha   90.00
_cell.angle_beta   90.00
_cell.angle_gamma   90.00
#
_symmetry.space_group_name_H-M   'P 1'
#
loop_
_entity.id
_entity.type
_entity.pdbx_description
1 polymer ?
#
loop_
_entity_poly.entity_id
_entity_poly.type
_entity_poly.pdbx_seq_one_letter_code
_entity_poly.pdbx_strand_id
1 'polypeptide(L)'
;MSETSDAYAHLIDLRRDLHRHPEPAWLEFYTTARIVEELERIGVDELFVGREVTAGDRSSVPDDEELRRWFDLAADSGADGDTLARIEGGYTGAVAVLNKGEGPTVGLRVDIDALPREESEDADHAPAAEGFRSETDAMHACGHDAHATMGIGVLEAIEDSDFSGTLK
;
A
#
# COMPACT_ATOMS: atom_id res chain seq x y z
N MET A 1 -12.05 1.58 27.65
CA MET A 1 -11.27 1.51 26.38
C MET A 1 -12.02 2.40 25.44
N SER A 2 -11.40 3.41 24.87
CA SER A 2 -12.11 4.48 24.17
C SER A 2 -12.52 4.06 22.75
N GLU A 3 -13.66 4.56 22.28
CA GLU A 3 -14.16 4.39 20.89
C GLU A 3 -13.09 4.68 19.83
N THR A 4 -12.14 5.56 20.14
CA THR A 4 -10.99 5.87 19.28
C THR A 4 -10.03 4.69 19.08
N SER A 5 -9.93 3.75 20.03
CA SER A 5 -9.06 2.57 19.90
C SER A 5 -9.63 1.56 18.90
N ASP A 6 -10.95 1.41 18.84
CA ASP A 6 -11.61 0.47 17.95
C ASP A 6 -11.68 1.04 16.51
N ALA A 7 -11.83 2.37 16.37
CA ALA A 7 -11.90 3.04 15.08
C ALA A 7 -10.62 2.90 14.23
N TYR A 8 -9.45 2.73 14.88
CA TYR A 8 -8.18 2.60 14.17
C TYR A 8 -7.59 1.18 14.21
N ALA A 9 -8.30 0.20 14.78
CA ALA A 9 -7.80 -1.17 14.89
C ALA A 9 -7.46 -1.75 13.51
N HIS A 10 -8.32 -1.54 12.52
CA HIS A 10 -8.09 -2.00 11.15
C HIS A 10 -6.86 -1.35 10.48
N LEU A 11 -6.56 -0.07 10.77
CA LEU A 11 -5.35 0.58 10.27
C LEU A 11 -4.08 -0.01 10.90
N ILE A 12 -4.15 -0.40 12.18
CA ILE A 12 -3.04 -1.10 12.83
C ILE A 12 -2.83 -2.48 12.20
N ASP A 13 -3.93 -3.19 11.92
CA ASP A 13 -3.88 -4.50 11.28
C ASP A 13 -3.36 -4.40 9.83
N LEU A 14 -3.84 -3.42 9.06
CA LEU A 14 -3.33 -3.11 7.72
C LEU A 14 -1.83 -2.79 7.74
N ARG A 15 -1.39 -1.92 8.65
CA ARG A 15 0.02 -1.58 8.80
C ARG A 15 0.88 -2.81 9.11
N ARG A 16 0.42 -3.69 10.00
CA ARG A 16 1.14 -4.92 10.36
C ARG A 16 1.13 -5.95 9.23
N ASP A 17 0.06 -5.98 8.45
CA ASP A 17 -0.05 -6.81 7.27
C ASP A 17 0.95 -6.37 6.19
N LEU A 18 0.97 -5.09 5.82
CA LEU A 18 1.96 -4.52 4.90
C LEU A 18 3.40 -4.73 5.40
N HIS A 19 3.62 -4.62 6.72
CA HIS A 19 4.94 -4.85 7.32
C HIS A 19 5.44 -6.28 7.16
N ARG A 20 4.54 -7.27 7.17
CA ARG A 20 4.89 -8.68 6.91
C ARG A 20 5.24 -8.96 5.46
N HIS A 21 4.69 -8.18 4.52
CA HIS A 21 4.83 -8.39 3.08
C HIS A 21 5.56 -7.21 2.39
N PRO A 22 6.76 -6.81 2.88
CA PRO A 22 7.48 -5.69 2.29
C PRO A 22 8.02 -6.07 0.92
N GLU A 23 7.88 -5.17 -0.04
CA GLU A 23 8.27 -5.37 -1.43
C GLU A 23 9.14 -4.20 -1.92
N PRO A 24 10.29 -4.45 -2.58
CA PRO A 24 11.12 -3.38 -3.13
C PRO A 24 10.44 -2.62 -4.28
N ALA A 25 11.02 -1.47 -4.63
CA ALA A 25 10.51 -0.60 -5.70
C ALA A 25 10.29 -1.34 -7.03
N TRP A 26 9.17 -1.11 -7.69
CA TRP A 26 8.61 -1.79 -8.88
C TRP A 26 8.12 -3.23 -8.64
N LEU A 27 8.20 -3.72 -7.42
CA LEU A 27 7.84 -5.09 -7.04
C LEU A 27 6.66 -5.11 -6.04
N GLU A 28 6.02 -3.96 -5.78
CA GLU A 28 4.99 -3.74 -4.75
C GLU A 28 3.62 -4.33 -5.19
N PHE A 29 3.62 -5.60 -5.59
CA PHE A 29 2.42 -6.30 -6.10
C PHE A 29 1.40 -6.54 -4.99
N TYR A 30 1.82 -7.15 -3.87
CA TYR A 30 0.96 -7.40 -2.72
C TYR A 30 0.47 -6.08 -2.11
N THR A 31 1.40 -5.17 -1.88
CA THR A 31 1.13 -3.84 -1.29
C THR A 31 0.13 -3.07 -2.12
N THR A 32 0.30 -3.05 -3.47
CA THR A 32 -0.65 -2.38 -4.37
C THR A 32 -2.02 -3.03 -4.30
N ALA A 33 -2.12 -4.36 -4.31
CA ALA A 33 -3.40 -5.07 -4.22
C ALA A 33 -4.12 -4.76 -2.91
N ARG A 34 -3.41 -4.78 -1.77
CA ARG A 34 -3.98 -4.44 -0.46
C ARG A 34 -4.47 -2.99 -0.39
N ILE A 35 -3.72 -2.04 -0.97
CA ILE A 35 -4.14 -0.63 -1.04
C ILE A 35 -5.38 -0.49 -1.93
N VAL A 36 -5.44 -1.16 -3.07
CA VAL A 36 -6.61 -1.14 -3.96
C VAL A 36 -7.86 -1.65 -3.23
N GLU A 37 -7.77 -2.75 -2.51
CA GLU A 37 -8.88 -3.27 -1.69
C GLU A 37 -9.39 -2.24 -0.67
N GLU A 38 -8.48 -1.53 0.02
CA GLU A 38 -8.86 -0.49 0.97
C GLU A 38 -9.52 0.71 0.28
N LEU A 39 -9.01 1.14 -0.87
CA LEU A 39 -9.58 2.23 -1.67
C LEU A 39 -10.99 1.88 -2.18
N GLU A 40 -11.20 0.65 -2.62
CA GLU A 40 -12.51 0.13 -3.02
C GLU A 40 -13.48 0.05 -1.83
N ARG A 41 -13.01 -0.38 -0.65
CA ARG A 41 -13.79 -0.40 0.59
C ARG A 41 -14.25 1.00 1.02
N ILE A 42 -13.38 2.00 0.90
CA ILE A 42 -13.72 3.41 1.17
C ILE A 42 -14.76 3.92 0.16
N GLY A 43 -14.71 3.43 -1.08
CA GLY A 43 -15.63 3.84 -2.13
C GLY A 43 -15.22 5.15 -2.81
N VAL A 44 -13.95 5.29 -3.16
CA VAL A 44 -13.43 6.45 -3.91
C VAL A 44 -14.15 6.62 -5.26
N ASP A 45 -14.28 7.86 -5.75
CA ASP A 45 -15.02 8.15 -6.98
C ASP A 45 -14.33 7.65 -8.24
N GLU A 46 -13.00 7.72 -8.29
CA GLU A 46 -12.19 7.21 -9.38
C GLU A 46 -10.95 6.47 -8.82
N LEU A 47 -10.60 5.35 -9.43
CA LEU A 47 -9.45 4.54 -9.06
C LEU A 47 -8.68 4.11 -10.31
N PHE A 48 -7.45 4.58 -10.42
CA PHE A 48 -6.51 4.26 -11.49
C PHE A 48 -5.41 3.37 -10.94
N VAL A 49 -5.08 2.30 -11.65
CA VAL A 49 -4.11 1.29 -11.21
C VAL A 49 -3.24 0.85 -12.38
N GLY A 50 -2.00 0.54 -12.11
CA GLY A 50 -1.14 -0.07 -13.10
C GLY A 50 -0.68 0.92 -14.18
N ARG A 51 -0.85 0.54 -15.44
CA ARG A 51 -0.42 1.37 -16.59
C ARG A 51 -1.13 2.72 -16.68
N GLU A 52 -2.26 2.87 -16.05
CA GLU A 52 -3.02 4.13 -16.03
C GLU A 52 -2.34 5.21 -15.18
N VAL A 53 -1.55 4.80 -14.18
CA VAL A 53 -0.84 5.70 -13.25
C VAL A 53 0.65 5.85 -13.55
N THR A 54 1.19 4.96 -14.36
CA THR A 54 2.62 4.95 -14.70
C THR A 54 2.83 5.57 -16.08
N ALA A 55 3.22 6.83 -16.11
CA ALA A 55 3.47 7.55 -17.37
C ALA A 55 4.98 7.58 -17.70
N GLY A 56 5.30 7.38 -18.98
CA GLY A 56 6.65 7.55 -19.51
C GLY A 56 7.58 6.36 -19.28
N ASP A 57 8.88 6.60 -19.48
CA ASP A 57 9.92 5.58 -19.34
C ASP A 57 10.20 5.32 -17.85
N ARG A 58 10.16 4.05 -17.49
CA ARG A 58 10.51 3.59 -16.13
C ARG A 58 12.01 3.28 -16.07
N SER A 59 12.71 3.86 -15.10
CA SER A 59 14.13 3.58 -14.88
C SER A 59 14.33 2.55 -13.78
N SER A 60 15.37 1.73 -13.92
CA SER A 60 15.76 0.77 -12.87
C SER A 60 14.68 -0.27 -12.53
N VAL A 61 13.84 -0.61 -13.50
CA VAL A 61 12.89 -1.71 -13.34
C VAL A 61 13.68 -3.02 -13.26
N PRO A 62 13.37 -3.91 -12.32
CA PRO A 62 13.97 -5.24 -12.23
C PRO A 62 13.77 -6.05 -13.51
N ASP A 63 14.54 -7.11 -13.69
CA ASP A 63 14.38 -8.01 -14.82
C ASP A 63 13.11 -8.87 -14.71
N ASP A 64 12.75 -9.54 -15.81
CA ASP A 64 11.51 -10.32 -15.89
C ASP A 64 11.47 -11.51 -14.90
N GLU A 65 12.63 -12.05 -14.51
CA GLU A 65 12.71 -13.15 -13.55
C GLU A 65 12.38 -12.65 -12.13
N GLU A 66 12.95 -11.52 -11.75
CA GLU A 66 12.68 -10.89 -10.46
C GLU A 66 11.24 -10.38 -10.36
N LEU A 67 10.74 -9.72 -11.40
CA LEU A 67 9.32 -9.29 -11.49
C LEU A 67 8.37 -10.47 -11.31
N ARG A 68 8.63 -11.60 -11.98
CA ARG A 68 7.79 -12.81 -11.86
C ARG A 68 7.86 -13.42 -10.48
N ARG A 69 9.05 -13.52 -9.87
CA ARG A 69 9.23 -14.05 -8.52
C ARG A 69 8.35 -13.29 -7.52
N TRP A 70 8.38 -11.96 -7.53
CA TRP A 70 7.60 -11.15 -6.61
C TRP A 70 6.11 -11.17 -6.91
N PHE A 71 5.73 -11.23 -8.18
CA PHE A 71 4.34 -11.41 -8.60
C PHE A 71 3.75 -12.73 -8.07
N ASP A 72 4.49 -13.84 -8.23
CA ASP A 72 4.08 -15.16 -7.75
C ASP A 72 4.00 -15.17 -6.22
N LEU A 73 4.95 -14.54 -5.53
CA LEU A 73 4.92 -14.41 -4.07
C LEU A 73 3.68 -13.63 -3.59
N ALA A 74 3.34 -12.53 -4.24
CA ALA A 74 2.14 -11.76 -3.93
C ALA A 74 0.86 -12.59 -4.13
N ALA A 75 0.78 -13.35 -5.23
CA ALA A 75 -0.35 -14.24 -5.50
C ALA A 75 -0.47 -15.36 -4.44
N ASP A 76 0.64 -15.98 -4.06
CA ASP A 76 0.70 -17.00 -3.00
C ASP A 76 0.33 -16.44 -1.63
N SER A 77 0.59 -15.15 -1.38
CA SER A 77 0.20 -14.42 -0.18
C SER A 77 -1.28 -13.97 -0.19
N GLY A 78 -2.01 -14.24 -1.27
CA GLY A 78 -3.44 -13.99 -1.36
C GLY A 78 -3.84 -12.63 -1.92
N ALA A 79 -2.94 -11.94 -2.62
CA ALA A 79 -3.28 -10.70 -3.35
C ALA A 79 -4.37 -10.94 -4.41
N ASP A 80 -5.27 -9.96 -4.57
CA ASP A 80 -6.37 -10.05 -5.54
C ASP A 80 -5.88 -10.26 -6.98
N GLY A 81 -6.37 -11.30 -7.63
CA GLY A 81 -5.92 -11.69 -8.96
C GLY A 81 -6.26 -10.70 -10.06
N ASP A 82 -7.39 -9.99 -9.97
CA ASP A 82 -7.79 -8.99 -10.96
C ASP A 82 -6.88 -7.76 -10.85
N THR A 83 -6.52 -7.35 -9.65
CA THR A 83 -5.56 -6.28 -9.40
C THR A 83 -4.16 -6.68 -9.88
N LEU A 84 -3.71 -7.89 -9.54
CA LEU A 84 -2.41 -8.41 -10.00
C LEU A 84 -2.29 -8.39 -11.54
N ALA A 85 -3.34 -8.77 -12.26
CA ALA A 85 -3.36 -8.73 -13.72
C ALA A 85 -3.19 -7.29 -14.29
N ARG A 86 -3.69 -6.26 -13.57
CA ARG A 86 -3.56 -4.85 -13.98
C ARG A 86 -2.14 -4.31 -13.77
N ILE A 87 -1.41 -4.83 -12.78
CA ILE A 87 -0.08 -4.35 -12.38
C ILE A 87 1.07 -5.24 -12.86
N GLU A 88 0.76 -6.29 -13.64
CA GLU A 88 1.77 -7.19 -14.20
C GLU A 88 2.91 -6.44 -14.90
N GLY A 89 4.16 -6.91 -14.70
CA GLY A 89 5.35 -6.27 -15.24
C GLY A 89 5.85 -5.07 -14.43
N GLY A 90 5.48 -4.99 -13.14
CA GLY A 90 5.95 -3.94 -12.22
C GLY A 90 5.28 -2.58 -12.45
N TYR A 91 4.04 -2.57 -12.94
CA TYR A 91 3.23 -1.35 -13.04
C TYR A 91 2.48 -1.12 -11.73
N THR A 92 3.19 -1.17 -10.61
CA THR A 92 2.66 -1.06 -9.25
C THR A 92 2.21 0.36 -8.90
N GLY A 93 1.41 0.48 -7.84
CA GLY A 93 0.85 1.74 -7.36
C GLY A 93 -0.55 2.04 -7.88
N ALA A 94 -1.21 2.98 -7.21
CA ALA A 94 -2.56 3.41 -7.52
C ALA A 94 -2.73 4.93 -7.36
N VAL A 95 -3.71 5.51 -8.03
CA VAL A 95 -4.19 6.88 -7.81
C VAL A 95 -5.68 6.83 -7.57
N ALA A 96 -6.12 7.33 -6.43
CA ALA A 96 -7.52 7.48 -6.08
C ALA A 96 -7.96 8.94 -6.16
N VAL A 97 -9.23 9.16 -6.50
CA VAL A 97 -9.85 10.50 -6.48
C VAL A 97 -11.08 10.43 -5.59
N LEU A 98 -11.11 11.28 -4.59
CA LEU A 98 -12.28 11.48 -3.72
C LEU A 98 -12.80 12.90 -3.93
N ASN A 99 -14.03 13.02 -4.42
CA ASN A 99 -14.66 14.28 -4.76
C ASN A 99 -15.77 14.63 -3.75
N LYS A 100 -15.50 15.60 -2.89
CA LYS A 100 -16.43 16.09 -1.85
C LYS A 100 -17.08 17.44 -2.25
N GLY A 101 -17.29 17.68 -3.56
CA GLY A 101 -17.96 18.85 -4.06
C GLY A 101 -17.02 20.00 -4.49
N GLU A 102 -17.55 21.22 -4.55
CA GLU A 102 -16.78 22.38 -5.00
C GLU A 102 -15.73 22.80 -3.95
N GLY A 103 -14.50 23.06 -4.41
CA GLY A 103 -13.42 23.46 -3.52
C GLY A 103 -12.02 23.25 -4.14
N PRO A 104 -10.97 23.34 -3.35
CA PRO A 104 -9.60 23.12 -3.84
C PRO A 104 -9.37 21.64 -4.22
N THR A 105 -8.43 21.42 -5.14
CA THR A 105 -7.84 20.10 -5.35
C THR A 105 -6.58 19.98 -4.52
N VAL A 106 -6.52 18.97 -3.68
CA VAL A 106 -5.36 18.64 -2.82
C VAL A 106 -4.77 17.32 -3.28
N GLY A 107 -3.45 17.24 -3.43
CA GLY A 107 -2.73 15.99 -3.70
C GLY A 107 -2.07 15.47 -2.42
N LEU A 108 -2.29 14.21 -2.11
CA LEU A 108 -1.58 13.45 -1.08
C LEU A 108 -0.76 12.36 -1.77
N ARG A 109 0.55 12.33 -1.54
CA ARG A 109 1.42 11.25 -2.01
C ARG A 109 1.97 10.46 -0.84
N VAL A 110 1.92 9.15 -0.95
CA VAL A 110 2.56 8.20 -0.04
C VAL A 110 3.50 7.29 -0.83
N ASP A 111 4.63 6.94 -0.26
CA ASP A 111 5.52 5.93 -0.79
C ASP A 111 5.16 4.56 -0.19
N ILE A 112 5.33 3.49 -0.96
CA ILE A 112 4.84 2.15 -0.61
C ILE A 112 5.91 1.05 -0.70
N ASP A 113 7.08 1.37 -1.24
CA ASP A 113 8.20 0.44 -1.42
C ASP A 113 8.92 0.12 -0.10
N ALA A 114 9.60 -1.01 -0.09
CA ALA A 114 10.48 -1.45 0.98
C ALA A 114 11.94 -1.49 0.52
N LEU A 115 12.86 -1.69 1.45
CA LEU A 115 14.28 -1.89 1.14
C LEU A 115 14.61 -3.37 0.98
N PRO A 116 15.46 -3.76 0.01
CA PRO A 116 15.94 -5.14 -0.17
C PRO A 116 16.95 -5.48 0.92
N ARG A 117 16.46 -5.71 2.12
CA ARG A 117 17.26 -5.96 3.32
C ARG A 117 16.47 -6.82 4.29
N GLU A 118 17.10 -7.86 4.82
CA GLU A 118 16.52 -8.71 5.85
C GLU A 118 16.23 -7.92 7.14
N GLU A 119 15.09 -8.19 7.73
CA GLU A 119 14.67 -7.64 9.01
C GLU A 119 15.23 -8.50 10.17
N SER A 120 15.59 -7.87 11.30
CA SER A 120 16.10 -8.56 12.47
C SER A 120 15.12 -9.59 13.04
N GLU A 121 15.67 -10.72 13.49
CA GLU A 121 14.95 -11.78 14.22
C GLU A 121 15.12 -11.68 15.75
N ASP A 122 15.83 -10.66 16.23
CA ASP A 122 16.11 -10.50 17.65
C ASP A 122 14.82 -10.40 18.47
N ALA A 123 14.79 -11.03 19.62
CA ALA A 123 13.61 -11.11 20.49
C ALA A 123 13.19 -9.75 21.09
N ASP A 124 14.06 -8.75 21.06
CA ASP A 124 13.79 -7.37 21.46
C ASP A 124 13.38 -6.46 20.28
N HIS A 125 13.41 -6.99 19.05
CA HIS A 125 12.86 -6.32 17.87
C HIS A 125 11.33 -6.42 17.87
N ALA A 126 10.64 -5.29 18.00
CA ALA A 126 9.18 -5.28 18.18
C ALA A 126 8.38 -6.07 17.12
N PRO A 127 8.65 -5.97 15.80
CA PRO A 127 7.96 -6.78 14.80
C PRO A 127 8.12 -8.29 15.02
N ALA A 128 9.31 -8.75 15.40
CA ALA A 128 9.57 -10.15 15.70
C ALA A 128 8.86 -10.59 17.00
N ALA A 129 8.96 -9.76 18.05
CA ALA A 129 8.34 -10.02 19.35
C ALA A 129 6.80 -10.06 19.28
N GLU A 130 6.19 -9.22 18.45
CA GLU A 130 4.74 -9.08 18.31
C GLU A 130 4.14 -9.86 17.12
N GLY A 131 4.96 -10.63 16.38
CA GLY A 131 4.50 -11.56 15.35
C GLY A 131 4.07 -10.91 14.04
N PHE A 132 4.65 -9.76 13.68
CA PHE A 132 4.42 -9.12 12.38
C PHE A 132 5.73 -8.77 11.62
N ARG A 133 6.82 -9.46 11.93
CA ARG A 133 8.09 -9.37 11.20
C ARG A 133 7.89 -9.70 9.73
N SER A 134 8.73 -9.12 8.87
CA SER A 134 8.80 -9.43 7.43
C SER A 134 8.89 -10.93 7.17
N GLU A 135 8.11 -11.40 6.20
CA GLU A 135 8.12 -12.76 5.66
C GLU A 135 8.87 -12.84 4.32
N THR A 136 9.50 -11.74 3.88
CA THR A 136 10.26 -11.64 2.64
C THR A 136 11.73 -11.28 2.89
N ASP A 137 12.54 -11.17 1.82
CA ASP A 137 13.93 -10.72 1.85
C ASP A 137 14.06 -9.18 1.91
N ALA A 138 12.95 -8.48 2.21
CA ALA A 138 12.88 -7.03 2.29
C ALA A 138 12.38 -6.58 3.67
N MET A 139 12.47 -5.28 3.98
CA MET A 139 11.91 -4.71 5.20
C MET A 139 11.46 -3.27 5.00
N HIS A 140 10.45 -2.85 5.72
CA HIS A 140 9.98 -1.46 5.77
C HIS A 140 10.83 -0.59 6.72
N ALA A 141 12.16 -0.49 6.44
CA ALA A 141 13.07 0.31 7.26
C ALA A 141 12.82 1.83 7.17
N CYS A 142 12.15 2.30 6.12
CA CYS A 142 11.76 3.71 5.95
C CYS A 142 10.36 4.00 6.51
N GLY A 143 9.60 2.96 6.90
CA GLY A 143 8.25 3.11 7.43
C GLY A 143 7.17 3.36 6.39
N HIS A 144 7.36 2.94 5.13
CA HIS A 144 6.37 3.14 4.07
C HIS A 144 5.11 2.29 4.26
N ASP A 145 5.15 1.22 5.04
CA ASP A 145 3.98 0.51 5.57
C ASP A 145 3.06 1.43 6.40
N ALA A 146 3.66 2.21 7.30
CA ALA A 146 2.94 3.22 8.07
C ALA A 146 2.50 4.39 7.17
N HIS A 147 3.32 4.78 6.19
CA HIS A 147 3.03 5.85 5.23
C HIS A 147 1.79 5.51 4.39
N ALA A 148 1.73 4.31 3.81
CA ALA A 148 0.57 3.80 3.08
C ALA A 148 -0.69 3.76 3.97
N THR A 149 -0.56 3.21 5.18
CA THR A 149 -1.66 3.13 6.14
C THR A 149 -2.17 4.51 6.56
N MET A 150 -1.28 5.49 6.76
CA MET A 150 -1.69 6.88 7.04
C MET A 150 -2.44 7.49 5.86
N GLY A 151 -2.06 7.16 4.61
CA GLY A 151 -2.78 7.60 3.41
C GLY A 151 -4.23 7.10 3.41
N ILE A 152 -4.44 5.82 3.70
CA ILE A 152 -5.79 5.23 3.85
C ILE A 152 -6.56 5.92 4.98
N GLY A 153 -5.96 6.10 6.15
CA GLY A 153 -6.62 6.78 7.27
C GLY A 153 -6.97 8.24 7.00
N VAL A 154 -6.19 8.96 6.19
CA VAL A 154 -6.53 10.31 5.73
C VAL A 154 -7.75 10.28 4.82
N LEU A 155 -7.83 9.33 3.87
CA LEU A 155 -8.99 9.18 2.98
C LEU A 155 -10.27 8.91 3.78
N GLU A 156 -10.23 7.98 4.75
CA GLU A 156 -11.36 7.70 5.64
C GLU A 156 -11.80 8.94 6.42
N ALA A 157 -10.83 9.65 7.01
CA ALA A 157 -11.13 10.85 7.79
C ALA A 157 -11.72 11.98 6.93
N ILE A 158 -11.29 12.12 5.68
CA ILE A 158 -11.84 13.09 4.72
C ILE A 158 -13.24 12.66 4.27
N GLU A 159 -13.47 11.36 4.01
CA GLU A 159 -14.80 10.85 3.64
C GLU A 159 -15.84 11.15 4.73
N ASP A 160 -15.49 10.97 5.98
CA ASP A 160 -16.36 11.23 7.13
C ASP A 160 -16.46 12.71 7.52
N SER A 161 -15.67 13.60 6.90
CA SER A 161 -15.61 15.02 7.26
C SER A 161 -16.54 15.90 6.44
N ASP A 162 -16.64 17.18 6.83
CA ASP A 162 -17.29 18.27 6.09
C ASP A 162 -16.31 18.96 5.11
N PHE A 163 -15.19 18.33 4.77
CA PHE A 163 -14.28 18.81 3.73
C PHE A 163 -15.04 19.01 2.41
N SER A 164 -14.76 20.11 1.72
CA SER A 164 -15.28 20.38 0.38
C SER A 164 -14.14 20.63 -0.59
N GLY A 165 -14.11 19.86 -1.69
CA GLY A 165 -13.02 19.87 -2.66
C GLY A 165 -12.74 18.48 -3.22
N THR A 166 -11.59 18.34 -3.84
CA THR A 166 -11.11 17.04 -4.39
C THR A 166 -9.80 16.65 -3.72
N LEU A 167 -9.71 15.43 -3.22
CA LEU A 167 -8.46 14.80 -2.78
C LEU A 167 -7.99 13.79 -3.84
N LYS A 168 -6.69 13.83 -4.15
CA LYS A 168 -6.06 12.86 -5.07
C LYS A 168 -4.87 12.22 -4.39
#